data_487018cc3ce1fd1b3a2cf477ba804eaa
#
_entry.id   487018cc3ce1fd1b3a2cf477ba804eaa
#
_cell.length_a   1.000
_cell.length_b   1.000
_cell.length_c   1.000
_cell.angle_alpha   90.00
_cell.angle_beta   90.00
_cell.angle_gamma   90.00
#
_symmetry.space_group_name_H-M   'P 1'
#
loop_
_entity.id
_entity.type
_entity.pdbx_description
1 polymer ?
#
loop_
_entity_poly.entity_id
_entity_poly.type
_entity_poly.pdbx_seq_one_letter_code
_entity_poly.pdbx_strand_id
1 'polypeptide(L)'
;SIVFMNACTVGPDFSRPEPPALSRYTQDPMTRTVTAEGQAQHFLSGSEVPHDWWRLFKSEPLNATVRQSISHNLTLQAAEASLRQSQDNLRAGYGVFYPHVDARFGASRELSAPIQQGSTVPGSIFNVVTLSGTISYALDVFGGERRTVEGLQAQVDRQLYLNKAAYLT
;
A
#
# COMPACT_ATOMS: atom_id res chain seq x y z
N SER A 1 41.43 -9.65 -8.36
CA SER A 1 40.91 -8.29 -8.18
C SER A 1 39.40 -8.36 -8.25
N ILE A 2 38.73 -8.22 -7.11
CA ILE A 2 37.28 -8.14 -7.03
C ILE A 2 36.90 -6.69 -7.34
N VAL A 3 36.34 -6.47 -8.51
CA VAL A 3 35.76 -5.17 -8.87
C VAL A 3 34.45 -5.05 -8.11
N PHE A 4 34.41 -4.22 -7.07
CA PHE A 4 33.18 -3.78 -6.47
C PHE A 4 32.47 -2.88 -7.49
N MET A 5 31.56 -3.45 -8.25
CA MET A 5 30.58 -2.66 -9.00
C MET A 5 29.66 -2.00 -7.95
N ASN A 6 29.91 -0.71 -7.71
CA ASN A 6 28.89 0.12 -7.05
C ASN A 6 27.65 0.06 -7.94
N ALA A 7 26.66 -0.73 -7.55
CA ALA A 7 25.36 -0.77 -8.22
C ALA A 7 24.71 0.59 -7.99
N CYS A 8 24.85 1.50 -8.95
CA CYS A 8 24.15 2.77 -8.95
C CYS A 8 22.66 2.45 -9.16
N THR A 9 21.85 2.61 -8.13
CA THR A 9 20.40 2.64 -8.27
C THR A 9 20.04 3.78 -9.22
N VAL A 10 19.29 3.47 -10.27
CA VAL A 10 18.84 4.46 -11.24
C VAL A 10 17.71 5.28 -10.63
N GLY A 11 17.86 6.60 -10.67
CA GLY A 11 16.90 7.58 -10.19
C GLY A 11 17.28 8.22 -8.85
N PRO A 12 16.76 9.42 -8.57
CA PRO A 12 17.02 10.12 -7.32
C PRO A 12 16.34 9.42 -6.14
N ASP A 13 16.96 9.47 -4.97
CA ASP A 13 16.33 9.06 -3.74
C ASP A 13 15.20 10.03 -3.37
N PHE A 14 14.07 9.48 -2.88
CA PHE A 14 12.96 10.30 -2.46
C PHE A 14 13.39 11.20 -1.29
N SER A 15 13.26 12.51 -1.47
CA SER A 15 13.36 13.50 -0.42
C SER A 15 11.99 14.12 -0.19
N ARG A 16 11.53 14.10 1.05
CA ARG A 16 10.25 14.71 1.41
C ARG A 16 10.33 16.22 1.14
N PRO A 17 9.39 16.79 0.34
CA PRO A 17 9.33 18.23 0.14
C PRO A 17 9.21 18.97 1.47
N GLU A 18 9.88 20.10 1.60
CA GLU A 18 9.72 20.94 2.76
C GLU A 18 8.27 21.47 2.84
N PRO A 19 7.70 21.50 4.05
CA PRO A 19 6.37 22.10 4.23
C PRO A 19 6.41 23.58 3.84
N PRO A 20 5.28 24.16 3.37
CA PRO A 20 5.22 25.58 3.07
C PRO A 20 5.70 26.43 4.24
N ALA A 21 6.54 27.42 3.98
CA ALA A 21 7.09 28.33 4.99
C ALA A 21 6.02 29.20 5.67
N LEU A 22 4.78 29.19 5.16
CA LEU A 22 3.67 29.94 5.71
C LEU A 22 3.11 29.22 6.96
N SER A 23 3.25 29.85 8.12
CA SER A 23 2.74 29.36 9.40
C SER A 23 1.28 29.77 9.67
N ARG A 24 0.64 30.54 8.77
CA ARG A 24 -0.71 31.10 8.98
C ARG A 24 -1.41 31.34 7.64
N TYR A 25 -2.74 31.34 7.67
CA TYR A 25 -3.60 31.57 6.51
C TYR A 25 -4.03 33.03 6.35
N THR A 26 -3.83 33.88 7.37
CA THR A 26 -4.20 35.29 7.38
C THR A 26 -2.97 36.18 7.56
N GLN A 27 -3.02 37.41 7.01
CA GLN A 27 -1.92 38.35 7.13
C GLN A 27 -1.66 38.73 8.58
N ASP A 28 -2.73 38.97 9.35
CA ASP A 28 -2.64 39.30 10.77
C ASP A 28 -2.88 38.07 11.64
N PRO A 29 -2.14 37.92 12.76
CA PRO A 29 -2.36 36.82 13.69
C PRO A 29 -3.69 37.03 14.41
N MET A 30 -4.75 36.33 13.98
CA MET A 30 -5.97 36.26 14.74
C MET A 30 -5.74 35.35 15.95
N THR A 31 -5.51 35.94 17.11
CA THR A 31 -5.30 35.19 18.36
C THR A 31 -6.60 35.01 19.15
N ARG A 32 -7.65 35.76 18.85
CA ARG A 32 -8.93 35.79 19.57
C ARG A 32 -10.09 35.98 18.60
N THR A 33 -11.22 35.38 18.89
CA THR A 33 -12.48 35.72 18.23
C THR A 33 -13.14 36.94 18.91
N VAL A 34 -14.07 37.57 18.19
CA VAL A 34 -14.98 38.56 18.78
C VAL A 34 -15.83 37.86 19.83
N THR A 35 -15.96 38.47 21.01
CA THR A 35 -16.74 37.93 22.14
C THR A 35 -18.22 37.89 21.79
N ALA A 36 -18.79 36.69 21.62
CA ALA A 36 -20.23 36.49 21.67
C ALA A 36 -20.58 35.90 23.06
N GLU A 37 -21.50 36.51 23.77
CA GLU A 37 -21.95 36.05 25.10
C GLU A 37 -20.87 35.88 26.17
N GLY A 38 -19.83 36.72 26.18
CA GLY A 38 -18.92 36.88 27.31
C GLY A 38 -17.65 36.02 27.30
N GLN A 39 -17.48 35.11 26.37
CA GLN A 39 -16.23 34.31 26.27
C GLN A 39 -15.56 34.40 24.90
N ALA A 40 -14.33 34.91 24.85
CA ALA A 40 -13.51 34.89 23.67
C ALA A 40 -12.88 33.53 23.49
N GLN A 41 -12.96 32.97 22.24
CA GLN A 41 -12.23 31.76 21.87
C GLN A 41 -10.80 32.14 21.49
N HIS A 42 -9.85 31.26 21.81
CA HIS A 42 -8.46 31.42 21.50
C HIS A 42 -8.06 30.42 20.39
N PHE A 43 -7.33 30.91 19.39
CA PHE A 43 -6.73 30.04 18.39
C PHE A 43 -5.37 29.54 18.90
N LEU A 44 -5.21 28.24 19.01
CA LEU A 44 -3.95 27.58 19.35
C LEU A 44 -3.26 27.17 18.04
N SER A 45 -2.33 27.98 17.60
CA SER A 45 -1.52 27.66 16.40
C SER A 45 -0.58 26.50 16.68
N GLY A 46 -0.48 25.55 15.75
CA GLY A 46 0.42 24.40 15.86
C GLY A 46 -0.11 23.21 16.69
N SER A 47 -1.29 23.32 17.25
CA SER A 47 -1.95 22.19 17.91
C SER A 47 -2.63 21.29 16.90
N GLU A 48 -2.37 19.97 16.97
CA GLU A 48 -3.15 19.01 16.20
C GLU A 48 -4.59 18.98 16.72
N VAL A 49 -5.56 18.95 15.80
CA VAL A 49 -6.96 18.73 16.17
C VAL A 49 -7.09 17.28 16.63
N PRO A 50 -7.47 17.00 17.89
CA PRO A 50 -7.67 15.64 18.34
C PRO A 50 -8.76 14.98 17.49
N HIS A 51 -8.55 13.72 17.12
CA HIS A 51 -9.53 12.98 16.29
C HIS A 51 -10.89 12.82 16.99
N ASP A 52 -10.95 12.95 18.32
CA ASP A 52 -12.15 12.92 19.15
C ASP A 52 -12.55 14.33 19.62
N TRP A 53 -12.42 15.33 18.76
CA TRP A 53 -12.66 16.76 19.04
C TRP A 53 -14.04 17.05 19.65
N TRP A 54 -15.06 16.23 19.37
CA TRP A 54 -16.42 16.39 19.93
C TRP A 54 -16.45 16.24 21.47
N ARG A 55 -15.45 15.60 22.08
CA ARG A 55 -15.35 15.46 23.55
C ARG A 55 -15.09 16.79 24.24
N LEU A 56 -14.59 17.77 23.50
CA LEU A 56 -14.38 19.13 24.02
C LEU A 56 -15.71 19.80 24.44
N PHE A 57 -16.82 19.36 23.84
CA PHE A 57 -18.17 19.87 24.23
C PHE A 57 -18.69 19.32 25.56
N LYS A 58 -18.01 18.34 26.17
CA LYS A 58 -18.38 17.71 27.44
C LYS A 58 -19.84 17.25 27.50
N SER A 59 -20.41 16.86 26.37
CA SER A 59 -21.80 16.39 26.23
C SER A 59 -21.78 14.87 26.04
N GLU A 60 -22.29 14.14 27.04
CA GLU A 60 -22.35 12.68 26.97
C GLU A 60 -23.34 12.18 25.90
N PRO A 61 -24.52 12.79 25.65
CA PRO A 61 -25.35 12.40 24.52
C PRO A 61 -24.66 12.56 23.17
N LEU A 62 -23.95 13.66 22.95
CA LEU A 62 -23.18 13.90 21.73
C LEU A 62 -22.10 12.82 21.57
N ASN A 63 -21.36 12.55 22.64
CA ASN A 63 -20.30 11.53 22.63
C ASN A 63 -20.83 10.13 22.28
N ALA A 64 -21.97 9.73 22.86
CA ALA A 64 -22.62 8.46 22.55
C ALA A 64 -23.07 8.38 21.09
N THR A 65 -23.70 9.44 20.57
CA THR A 65 -24.18 9.49 19.18
C THR A 65 -23.02 9.40 18.18
N VAL A 66 -21.94 10.17 18.40
CA VAL A 66 -20.79 10.15 17.51
C VAL A 66 -20.09 8.80 17.55
N ARG A 67 -19.90 8.19 18.72
CA ARG A 67 -19.33 6.85 18.83
C ARG A 67 -20.16 5.80 18.09
N GLN A 68 -21.47 5.85 18.23
CA GLN A 68 -22.37 4.96 17.52
C GLN A 68 -22.29 5.16 16.00
N SER A 69 -22.23 6.41 15.54
CA SER A 69 -22.06 6.73 14.12
C SER A 69 -20.75 6.17 13.58
N ILE A 70 -19.63 6.39 14.25
CA ILE A 70 -18.31 5.88 13.84
C ILE A 70 -18.32 4.35 13.79
N SER A 71 -18.86 3.67 14.80
CA SER A 71 -18.84 2.20 14.88
C SER A 71 -19.67 1.52 13.80
N HIS A 72 -20.66 2.20 13.23
CA HIS A 72 -21.54 1.68 12.16
C HIS A 72 -21.28 2.33 10.79
N ASN A 73 -20.27 3.17 10.67
CA ASN A 73 -19.98 3.87 9.43
C ASN A 73 -19.29 2.93 8.41
N LEU A 74 -20.03 2.56 7.38
CA LEU A 74 -19.52 1.67 6.32
C LEU A 74 -18.40 2.32 5.49
N THR A 75 -18.39 3.65 5.40
CA THR A 75 -17.32 4.39 4.70
C THR A 75 -15.99 4.26 5.44
N LEU A 76 -16.00 4.34 6.78
CA LEU A 76 -14.79 4.11 7.58
C LEU A 76 -14.30 2.67 7.46
N GLN A 77 -15.21 1.69 7.50
CA GLN A 77 -14.86 0.30 7.30
C GLN A 77 -14.23 0.06 5.91
N ALA A 78 -14.76 0.71 4.87
CA ALA A 78 -14.19 0.66 3.53
C ALA A 78 -12.80 1.32 3.47
N ALA A 79 -12.61 2.47 4.13
CA ALA A 79 -11.32 3.16 4.21
C ALA A 79 -10.26 2.29 4.93
N GLU A 80 -10.63 1.64 6.03
CA GLU A 80 -9.76 0.70 6.74
C GLU A 80 -9.42 -0.54 5.91
N ALA A 81 -10.39 -1.08 5.16
CA ALA A 81 -10.15 -2.19 4.25
C ALA A 81 -9.18 -1.81 3.12
N SER A 82 -9.32 -0.60 2.57
CA SER A 82 -8.41 -0.06 1.55
C SER A 82 -6.99 0.14 2.10
N LEU A 83 -6.86 0.57 3.36
CA LEU A 83 -5.56 0.67 4.03
C LEU A 83 -4.92 -0.72 4.18
N ARG A 84 -5.67 -1.72 4.67
CA ARG A 84 -5.19 -3.11 4.79
C ARG A 84 -4.76 -3.65 3.43
N GLN A 85 -5.55 -3.44 2.38
CA GLN A 85 -5.20 -3.83 1.01
C GLN A 85 -3.85 -3.22 0.56
N SER A 86 -3.63 -1.93 0.82
CA SER A 86 -2.36 -1.27 0.47
C SER A 86 -1.19 -1.86 1.25
N GLN A 87 -1.37 -2.19 2.52
CA GLN A 87 -0.36 -2.83 3.36
C GLN A 87 -0.04 -4.25 2.87
N ASP A 88 -1.05 -5.01 2.46
CA ASP A 88 -0.86 -6.36 1.93
C ASP A 88 -0.17 -6.33 0.55
N ASN A 89 -0.50 -5.35 -0.30
CA ASN A 89 0.20 -5.13 -1.56
C ASN A 89 1.69 -4.78 -1.34
N LEU A 90 2.00 -3.95 -0.35
CA LEU A 90 3.38 -3.66 0.02
C LEU A 90 4.09 -4.92 0.52
N ARG A 91 3.44 -5.71 1.37
CA ARG A 91 3.99 -6.97 1.88
C ARG A 91 4.26 -7.96 0.73
N ALA A 92 3.32 -8.07 -0.22
CA ALA A 92 3.50 -8.88 -1.42
C ALA A 92 4.64 -8.34 -2.30
N GLY A 93 4.78 -7.02 -2.41
CA GLY A 93 5.87 -6.37 -3.15
C GLY A 93 7.26 -6.73 -2.63
N TYR A 94 7.43 -6.90 -1.33
CA TYR A 94 8.69 -7.39 -0.76
C TYR A 94 9.05 -8.80 -1.20
N GLY A 95 8.08 -9.57 -1.69
CA GLY A 95 8.30 -10.93 -2.22
C GLY A 95 9.30 -10.98 -3.36
N VAL A 96 9.45 -9.90 -4.13
CA VAL A 96 10.39 -9.83 -5.25
C VAL A 96 11.86 -10.00 -4.83
N PHE A 97 12.18 -9.68 -3.57
CA PHE A 97 13.55 -9.83 -3.03
C PHE A 97 13.88 -11.26 -2.59
N TYR A 98 12.95 -12.20 -2.75
CA TYR A 98 13.15 -13.60 -2.41
C TYR A 98 13.08 -14.48 -3.64
N PRO A 99 13.77 -15.63 -3.66
CA PRO A 99 13.63 -16.62 -4.73
C PRO A 99 12.18 -17.12 -4.83
N HIS A 100 11.68 -17.20 -6.06
CA HIS A 100 10.39 -17.79 -6.35
C HIS A 100 10.58 -19.29 -6.66
N VAL A 101 9.80 -20.12 -6.00
CA VAL A 101 9.85 -21.58 -6.14
C VAL A 101 8.52 -22.08 -6.67
N ASP A 102 8.55 -22.67 -7.87
CA ASP A 102 7.41 -23.29 -8.51
C ASP A 102 7.57 -24.81 -8.52
N ALA A 103 6.50 -25.52 -8.20
CA ALA A 103 6.39 -26.94 -8.42
C ALA A 103 5.23 -27.23 -9.36
N ARG A 104 5.46 -28.03 -10.38
CA ARG A 104 4.44 -28.42 -11.36
C ARG A 104 4.40 -29.92 -11.49
N PHE A 105 3.21 -30.48 -11.37
CA PHE A 105 2.89 -31.86 -11.67
C PHE A 105 1.91 -31.92 -12.84
N GLY A 106 2.19 -32.79 -13.82
CA GLY A 106 1.32 -33.03 -14.96
C GLY A 106 1.25 -34.52 -15.28
N ALA A 107 0.10 -34.98 -15.70
CA ALA A 107 -0.07 -36.32 -16.25
C ALA A 107 -0.87 -36.18 -17.54
N SER A 108 -0.34 -36.69 -18.63
CA SER A 108 -0.99 -36.71 -19.94
C SER A 108 -0.95 -38.08 -20.55
N ARG A 109 -1.95 -38.37 -21.38
CA ARG A 109 -1.96 -39.54 -22.23
C ARG A 109 -1.86 -39.09 -23.68
N GLU A 110 -0.81 -39.54 -24.36
CA GLU A 110 -0.45 -39.06 -25.68
C GLU A 110 -0.54 -40.19 -26.70
N LEU A 111 -1.01 -39.87 -27.89
CA LEU A 111 -0.95 -40.71 -29.07
C LEU A 111 0.17 -40.20 -29.98
N SER A 112 1.24 -40.98 -30.15
CA SER A 112 2.24 -40.74 -31.18
C SER A 112 1.65 -41.15 -32.50
N ALA A 113 1.61 -40.23 -33.47
CA ALA A 113 1.14 -40.48 -34.83
C ALA A 113 2.30 -40.23 -35.85
N PRO A 114 3.22 -41.19 -36.02
CA PRO A 114 4.39 -41.02 -36.89
C PRO A 114 4.02 -40.77 -38.36
N ILE A 115 2.78 -41.05 -38.75
CA ILE A 115 2.28 -40.79 -40.10
C ILE A 115 2.33 -39.32 -40.51
N GLN A 116 2.25 -38.44 -39.55
CA GLN A 116 2.38 -36.98 -39.81
C GLN A 116 3.81 -36.60 -40.23
N GLN A 117 4.78 -37.48 -39.99
CA GLN A 117 6.19 -37.32 -40.38
C GLN A 117 6.55 -38.21 -41.56
N GLY A 118 5.56 -38.77 -42.30
CA GLY A 118 5.76 -39.63 -43.46
C GLY A 118 6.15 -41.06 -43.12
N SER A 119 6.03 -41.50 -41.87
CA SER A 119 6.32 -42.86 -41.43
C SER A 119 5.09 -43.75 -41.52
N THR A 120 5.25 -44.99 -41.94
CA THR A 120 4.21 -46.02 -42.01
C THR A 120 4.09 -46.82 -40.70
N VAL A 121 4.86 -46.50 -39.69
CA VAL A 121 4.79 -47.18 -38.38
C VAL A 121 3.49 -46.85 -37.67
N PRO A 122 2.77 -47.84 -37.10
CA PRO A 122 1.56 -47.61 -36.32
C PRO A 122 1.84 -46.67 -35.13
N GLY A 123 0.90 -45.77 -34.86
CA GLY A 123 0.98 -44.91 -33.67
C GLY A 123 0.92 -45.71 -32.37
N SER A 124 1.58 -45.24 -31.34
CA SER A 124 1.54 -45.80 -30.00
C SER A 124 0.93 -44.84 -29.00
N ILE A 125 0.16 -45.37 -28.04
CA ILE A 125 -0.41 -44.62 -26.93
C ILE A 125 0.49 -44.81 -25.72
N PHE A 126 0.92 -43.72 -25.10
CA PHE A 126 1.72 -43.75 -23.89
C PHE A 126 1.27 -42.68 -22.89
N ASN A 127 1.61 -42.90 -21.64
CA ASN A 127 1.36 -41.95 -20.58
C ASN A 127 2.64 -41.20 -20.25
N VAL A 128 2.56 -39.90 -20.15
CA VAL A 128 3.64 -39.03 -19.70
C VAL A 128 3.31 -38.48 -18.34
N VAL A 129 4.21 -38.68 -17.41
CA VAL A 129 4.10 -38.07 -16.06
C VAL A 129 5.29 -37.13 -15.93
N THR A 130 4.98 -35.86 -15.66
CA THR A 130 6.00 -34.81 -15.53
C THR A 130 5.92 -34.26 -14.11
N LEU A 131 7.04 -34.23 -13.42
CA LEU A 131 7.24 -33.52 -12.17
C LEU A 131 8.41 -32.57 -12.37
N SER A 132 8.18 -31.28 -12.20
CA SER A 132 9.20 -30.26 -12.33
C SER A 132 9.20 -29.31 -11.15
N GLY A 133 10.38 -28.88 -10.71
CA GLY A 133 10.59 -27.80 -9.78
C GLY A 133 11.45 -26.73 -10.44
N THR A 134 11.04 -25.48 -10.32
CA THR A 134 11.77 -24.33 -10.86
C THR A 134 12.03 -23.34 -9.75
N ILE A 135 13.27 -22.87 -9.63
CA ILE A 135 13.65 -21.77 -8.73
C ILE A 135 14.11 -20.62 -9.61
N SER A 136 13.46 -19.48 -9.45
CA SER A 136 13.82 -18.26 -10.18
C SER A 136 14.09 -17.13 -9.20
N TYR A 137 15.12 -16.34 -9.49
CA TYR A 137 15.48 -15.17 -8.70
C TYR A 137 15.97 -14.06 -9.62
N ALA A 138 15.31 -12.91 -9.56
CA ALA A 138 15.71 -11.71 -10.30
C ALA A 138 16.60 -10.83 -9.43
N LEU A 139 17.85 -10.62 -9.87
CA LEU A 139 18.76 -9.70 -9.21
C LEU A 139 18.38 -8.27 -9.57
N ASP A 140 18.08 -7.45 -8.57
CA ASP A 140 17.78 -6.03 -8.76
C ASP A 140 19.07 -5.20 -8.85
N VAL A 141 19.79 -5.36 -9.98
CA VAL A 141 21.10 -4.72 -10.21
C VAL A 141 20.98 -3.20 -10.33
N PHE A 142 19.88 -2.73 -10.91
CA PHE A 142 19.65 -1.30 -11.18
C PHE A 142 18.67 -0.64 -10.22
N GLY A 143 18.14 -1.36 -9.24
CA GLY A 143 17.25 -0.84 -8.21
C GLY A 143 15.79 -0.63 -8.65
N GLY A 144 15.36 -1.18 -9.78
CA GLY A 144 13.99 -1.04 -10.27
C GLY A 144 12.95 -1.60 -9.32
N GLU A 145 13.20 -2.77 -8.75
CA GLU A 145 12.30 -3.41 -7.78
C GLU A 145 12.26 -2.64 -6.45
N ARG A 146 13.39 -2.07 -6.02
CA ARG A 146 13.45 -1.19 -4.85
C ARG A 146 12.56 0.03 -5.04
N ARG A 147 12.62 0.68 -6.21
CA ARG A 147 11.76 1.84 -6.54
C ARG A 147 10.28 1.45 -6.59
N THR A 148 9.97 0.25 -7.07
CA THR A 148 8.59 -0.27 -7.06
C THR A 148 8.08 -0.42 -5.62
N VAL A 149 8.87 -0.99 -4.72
CA VAL A 149 8.50 -1.14 -3.30
C VAL A 149 8.38 0.21 -2.60
N GLU A 150 9.27 1.17 -2.88
CA GLU A 150 9.14 2.57 -2.39
C GLU A 150 7.81 3.20 -2.85
N GLY A 151 7.41 2.98 -4.10
CA GLY A 151 6.11 3.42 -4.61
C GLY A 151 4.92 2.80 -3.87
N LEU A 152 5.00 1.50 -3.54
CA LEU A 152 4.00 0.81 -2.72
C LEU A 152 3.96 1.36 -1.29
N GLN A 153 5.11 1.68 -0.70
CA GLN A 153 5.17 2.33 0.61
C GLN A 153 4.48 3.69 0.60
N ALA A 154 4.74 4.52 -0.42
CA ALA A 154 4.07 5.81 -0.57
C ALA A 154 2.54 5.67 -0.72
N GLN A 155 2.06 4.58 -1.36
CA GLN A 155 0.63 4.29 -1.43
C GLN A 155 0.04 3.94 -0.06
N VAL A 156 0.76 3.20 0.79
CA VAL A 156 0.34 2.93 2.18
C VAL A 156 0.24 4.24 2.96
N ASP A 157 1.24 5.10 2.87
CA ASP A 157 1.26 6.39 3.57
C ASP A 157 0.08 7.28 3.11
N ARG A 158 -0.15 7.36 1.80
CA ARG A 158 -1.31 8.05 1.24
C ARG A 158 -2.63 7.50 1.80
N GLN A 159 -2.79 6.18 1.81
CA GLN A 159 -4.03 5.54 2.29
C GLN A 159 -4.24 5.73 3.80
N LEU A 160 -3.16 5.79 4.58
CA LEU A 160 -3.21 6.12 6.00
C LEU A 160 -3.78 7.53 6.23
N TYR A 161 -3.33 8.53 5.45
CA TYR A 161 -3.86 9.89 5.56
C TYR A 161 -5.30 10.00 5.06
N LEU A 162 -5.69 9.25 4.02
CA LEU A 162 -7.09 9.18 3.58
C LEU A 162 -8.00 8.56 4.65
N ASN A 163 -7.53 7.53 5.34
CA ASN A 163 -8.27 6.94 6.46
C ASN A 163 -8.44 7.93 7.61
N LYS A 164 -7.38 8.67 7.98
CA LYS A 164 -7.48 9.76 8.98
C LYS A 164 -8.47 10.85 8.55
N ALA A 165 -8.45 11.25 7.28
CA ALA A 165 -9.38 12.24 6.74
C ALA A 165 -10.84 11.75 6.82
N ALA A 166 -11.10 10.47 6.56
CA ALA A 166 -12.44 9.88 6.67
C ALA A 166 -13.00 9.90 8.10
N TYR A 167 -12.15 9.95 9.13
CA TYR A 167 -12.59 10.13 10.53
C TYR A 167 -12.98 11.58 10.84
N LEU A 168 -12.52 12.55 10.06
CA LEU A 168 -12.77 13.97 10.30
C LEU A 168 -13.97 14.52 9.51
N THR A 169 -14.46 13.78 8.52
CA THR A 169 -15.60 14.14 7.65
C THR A 169 -16.84 13.33 8.00
#